data_ce16183eb94a2e324fc319ff903c6443
#
_entry.id   ce16183eb94a2e324fc319ff903c6443
#
_cell.length_a   1.000
_cell.length_b   1.000
_cell.length_c   1.000
_cell.angle_alpha   90.00
_cell.angle_beta   90.00
_cell.angle_gamma   90.00
#
_symmetry.space_group_name_H-M   'P 1'
#
loop_
_entity.id
_entity.type
_entity.pdbx_description
1 polymer ?
#
loop_
_entity_poly.entity_id
_entity_poly.type
_entity_poly.pdbx_seq_one_letter_code
_entity_poly.pdbx_strand_id
1 'polypeptide(L)'
;MGRLLARAATSAAFVLLIGACADSGPVGLGGGGTSTSGQQLYDAEYDLALKRWQANAPPHYEIVYKETCECTVEMQRPTRVTVRRSGGSETIEDVADAGSPPGTLSDDRRQAAKSVDGLFDLISQALSLNPQDPRITYDGKLGYPVSINIDPSAVSGDEIVYKVTSFETLP
;
A
#
# COMPACT_ATOMS: atom_id res chain seq x y z
N MET A 1 -0.97 42.71 -38.84
CA MET A 1 -2.17 43.19 -38.14
C MET A 1 -2.41 42.16 -36.99
N GLY A 2 -2.02 42.30 -35.80
CA GLY A 2 -2.17 43.38 -34.85
C GLY A 2 -3.22 42.95 -33.85
N ARG A 3 -2.82 42.61 -32.62
CA ARG A 3 -3.41 43.11 -31.37
C ARG A 3 -2.76 42.42 -30.14
N LEU A 4 -1.87 43.15 -29.52
CA LEU A 4 -1.51 43.01 -28.12
C LEU A 4 -2.75 43.28 -27.25
N LEU A 5 -2.98 42.44 -26.23
CA LEU A 5 -3.81 42.76 -25.09
C LEU A 5 -3.01 42.49 -23.82
N ALA A 6 -2.55 43.58 -23.22
CA ALA A 6 -2.01 43.65 -21.88
C ALA A 6 -3.13 43.35 -20.85
N ARG A 7 -2.83 42.51 -19.85
CA ARG A 7 -3.66 42.37 -18.64
C ARG A 7 -2.88 42.78 -17.41
N ALA A 8 -3.46 43.74 -16.74
CA ALA A 8 -3.00 44.44 -15.53
C ALA A 8 -2.88 43.49 -14.32
N ALA A 9 -1.82 43.69 -13.56
CA ALA A 9 -1.61 43.13 -12.24
C ALA A 9 -2.50 43.86 -11.22
N THR A 10 -3.27 43.10 -10.42
CA THR A 10 -3.99 43.65 -9.26
C THR A 10 -3.34 43.03 -8.01
N SER A 11 -2.56 43.83 -7.29
CA SER A 11 -2.02 43.51 -5.98
C SER A 11 -3.12 43.64 -4.93
N ALA A 12 -3.46 42.56 -4.23
CA ALA A 12 -4.29 42.62 -3.02
C ALA A 12 -3.38 42.47 -1.80
N ALA A 13 -3.27 43.53 -1.03
CA ALA A 13 -2.61 43.54 0.27
C ALA A 13 -3.50 42.85 1.30
N PHE A 14 -2.97 41.80 1.96
CA PHE A 14 -3.65 41.11 3.05
C PHE A 14 -3.09 41.62 4.39
N VAL A 15 -3.95 42.27 5.15
CA VAL A 15 -3.65 42.82 6.49
C VAL A 15 -3.63 41.70 7.50
N LEU A 16 -2.49 41.54 8.20
CA LEU A 16 -2.33 40.63 9.35
C LEU A 16 -3.02 41.26 10.58
N LEU A 17 -4.06 40.62 11.08
CA LEU A 17 -4.60 40.86 12.43
C LEU A 17 -4.02 39.80 13.38
N ILE A 18 -3.10 40.23 14.24
CA ILE A 18 -2.58 39.46 15.36
C ILE A 18 -3.60 39.60 16.51
N GLY A 19 -4.37 38.52 16.74
CA GLY A 19 -5.24 38.37 17.90
C GLY A 19 -4.56 37.44 18.92
N ALA A 20 -3.95 38.02 19.94
CA ALA A 20 -3.52 37.29 21.14
C ALA A 20 -4.73 37.09 22.05
N CYS A 21 -5.21 35.86 22.21
CA CYS A 21 -6.05 35.46 23.33
C CYS A 21 -5.29 34.40 24.12
N ALA A 22 -4.74 34.81 25.27
CA ALA A 22 -4.32 33.92 26.33
C ALA A 22 -5.58 33.50 27.08
N ASP A 23 -5.93 32.20 26.96
CA ASP A 23 -6.95 31.59 27.82
C ASP A 23 -6.30 30.46 28.61
N SER A 24 -6.11 30.73 29.89
CA SER A 24 -5.58 29.78 30.89
C SER A 24 -6.77 28.96 31.41
N GLY A 25 -7.16 27.90 30.64
CA GLY A 25 -8.11 26.92 31.10
C GLY A 25 -7.44 25.78 31.88
N PRO A 26 -8.10 25.18 32.89
CA PRO A 26 -7.52 24.15 33.74
C PRO A 26 -7.20 22.88 32.96
N VAL A 27 -6.00 22.33 33.18
CA VAL A 27 -5.54 21.03 32.66
C VAL A 27 -6.43 19.92 33.23
N GLY A 28 -7.47 19.57 32.48
CA GLY A 28 -8.22 18.33 32.68
C GLY A 28 -7.35 17.14 32.32
N LEU A 29 -6.90 16.38 33.28
CA LEU A 29 -6.35 15.03 33.09
C LEU A 29 -7.50 14.12 32.62
N GLY A 30 -7.84 14.19 31.33
CA GLY A 30 -8.74 13.27 30.67
C GLY A 30 -7.94 12.23 29.95
N GLY A 31 -7.90 11.01 30.46
CA GLY A 31 -7.35 9.84 29.78
C GLY A 31 -8.08 9.61 28.46
N GLY A 32 -7.34 9.53 27.39
CA GLY A 32 -7.90 9.27 26.08
C GLY A 32 -6.82 9.05 25.02
N GLY A 33 -6.62 7.82 24.63
CA GLY A 33 -6.17 7.48 23.31
C GLY A 33 -4.70 7.17 23.10
N THR A 34 -4.27 6.01 23.58
CA THR A 34 -3.02 5.36 23.15
C THR A 34 -3.08 4.71 21.76
N SER A 35 -4.16 4.91 21.00
CA SER A 35 -4.32 4.32 19.66
C SER A 35 -3.63 5.10 18.54
N THR A 36 -3.35 6.38 18.71
CA THR A 36 -2.82 7.24 17.65
C THR A 36 -1.34 6.97 17.32
N SER A 37 -0.54 6.54 18.30
CA SER A 37 0.90 6.35 18.09
C SER A 37 1.24 5.08 17.29
N GLY A 38 0.48 4.01 17.47
CA GLY A 38 0.68 2.75 16.73
C GLY A 38 0.37 2.93 15.24
N GLN A 39 -0.79 3.49 14.91
CA GLN A 39 -1.20 3.72 13.54
C GLN A 39 -0.20 4.62 12.78
N GLN A 40 0.27 5.69 13.40
CA GLN A 40 1.27 6.59 12.80
C GLN A 40 2.59 5.88 12.46
N LEU A 41 2.99 4.88 13.24
CA LEU A 41 4.20 4.09 12.95
C LEU A 41 3.98 3.21 11.72
N TYR A 42 2.84 2.53 11.61
CA TYR A 42 2.53 1.70 10.44
C TYR A 42 2.42 2.54 9.16
N ASP A 43 1.78 3.71 9.22
CA ASP A 43 1.69 4.64 8.10
C ASP A 43 3.08 5.13 7.66
N ALA A 44 3.97 5.44 8.62
CA ALA A 44 5.34 5.88 8.31
C ALA A 44 6.19 4.76 7.69
N GLU A 45 6.07 3.52 8.16
CA GLU A 45 6.76 2.36 7.59
C GLU A 45 6.26 2.05 6.18
N TYR A 46 4.95 2.09 5.97
CA TYR A 46 4.31 1.96 4.65
C TYR A 46 4.83 3.00 3.67
N ASP A 47 4.81 4.29 4.06
CA ASP A 47 5.27 5.39 3.21
C ASP A 47 6.75 5.26 2.82
N LEU A 48 7.61 4.86 3.76
CA LEU A 48 9.03 4.64 3.49
C LEU A 48 9.26 3.47 2.54
N ALA A 49 8.51 2.39 2.72
CA ALA A 49 8.60 1.21 1.86
C ALA A 49 8.10 1.52 0.46
N LEU A 50 6.94 2.18 0.33
CA LEU A 50 6.37 2.59 -0.95
C LEU A 50 7.31 3.54 -1.71
N LYS A 51 7.88 4.55 -1.05
CA LYS A 51 8.87 5.46 -1.67
C LYS A 51 10.10 4.71 -2.16
N ARG A 52 10.59 3.74 -1.38
CA ARG A 52 11.72 2.90 -1.77
C ARG A 52 11.39 2.04 -2.99
N TRP A 53 10.20 1.44 -3.02
CA TRP A 53 9.72 0.70 -4.16
C TRP A 53 9.61 1.57 -5.40
N GLN A 54 8.94 2.70 -5.32
CA GLN A 54 8.78 3.65 -6.43
C GLN A 54 10.12 4.12 -7.02
N ALA A 55 11.15 4.30 -6.17
CA ALA A 55 12.48 4.73 -6.59
C ALA A 55 13.34 3.62 -7.22
N ASN A 56 13.14 2.36 -6.81
CA ASN A 56 14.05 1.25 -7.13
C ASN A 56 13.39 0.06 -7.83
N ALA A 57 12.08 0.11 -8.07
CA ALA A 57 11.37 -0.99 -8.72
C ALA A 57 11.96 -1.29 -10.11
N PRO A 58 12.27 -2.57 -10.40
CA PRO A 58 12.77 -2.94 -11.72
C PRO A 58 11.67 -2.79 -12.79
N PRO A 59 12.06 -2.54 -14.05
CA PRO A 59 11.09 -2.37 -15.15
C PRO A 59 10.36 -3.68 -15.52
N HIS A 60 10.93 -4.81 -15.16
CA HIS A 60 10.37 -6.12 -15.42
C HIS A 60 10.75 -7.06 -14.29
N TYR A 61 9.75 -7.73 -13.69
CA TYR A 61 9.98 -8.61 -12.57
C TYR A 61 8.93 -9.72 -12.47
N GLU A 62 9.26 -10.74 -11.70
CA GLU A 62 8.37 -11.82 -11.29
C GLU A 62 8.30 -11.86 -9.77
N ILE A 63 7.10 -12.03 -9.22
CA ILE A 63 6.90 -12.36 -7.82
C ILE A 63 6.14 -13.69 -7.69
N VAL A 64 6.47 -14.43 -6.64
CA VAL A 64 5.67 -15.57 -6.19
C VAL A 64 5.19 -15.29 -4.79
N TYR A 65 3.89 -15.31 -4.59
CA TYR A 65 3.30 -15.13 -3.27
C TYR A 65 2.26 -16.22 -2.97
N LYS A 66 2.00 -16.39 -1.68
CA LYS A 66 0.96 -17.26 -1.16
C LYS A 66 0.00 -16.40 -0.34
N GLU A 67 -1.29 -16.58 -0.59
CA GLU A 67 -2.37 -16.07 0.24
C GLU A 67 -2.80 -17.15 1.22
N THR A 68 -3.09 -16.78 2.46
CA THR A 68 -3.69 -17.66 3.46
C THR A 68 -5.06 -17.10 3.82
N CYS A 69 -6.09 -17.92 3.68
CA CYS A 69 -7.48 -17.54 3.90
C CYS A 69 -8.28 -18.78 4.31
N GLU A 70 -9.46 -18.58 4.88
CA GLU A 70 -10.46 -19.65 5.06
C GLU A 70 -11.17 -19.94 3.72
N CYS A 71 -10.40 -20.36 2.72
CA CYS A 71 -10.85 -20.55 1.35
C CYS A 71 -10.44 -21.92 0.81
N THR A 72 -10.77 -22.22 -0.45
CA THR A 72 -10.43 -23.50 -1.07
C THR A 72 -8.92 -23.72 -1.17
N VAL A 73 -8.48 -24.98 -1.24
CA VAL A 73 -7.06 -25.35 -1.41
C VAL A 73 -6.46 -24.68 -2.67
N GLU A 74 -7.25 -24.51 -3.72
CA GLU A 74 -6.82 -23.81 -4.94
C GLU A 74 -6.43 -22.34 -4.64
N MET A 75 -7.24 -21.64 -3.87
CA MET A 75 -6.98 -20.24 -3.50
C MET A 75 -5.71 -20.09 -2.66
N GLN A 76 -5.34 -21.11 -1.89
CA GLN A 76 -4.13 -21.12 -1.05
C GLN A 76 -2.86 -21.53 -1.82
N ARG A 77 -2.95 -21.90 -3.10
CA ARG A 77 -1.77 -22.26 -3.90
C ARG A 77 -0.89 -21.05 -4.18
N PRO A 78 0.45 -21.22 -4.21
CA PRO A 78 1.33 -20.12 -4.58
C PRO A 78 1.00 -19.61 -5.98
N THR A 79 0.94 -18.31 -6.13
CA THR A 79 0.68 -17.61 -7.40
C THR A 79 1.94 -16.92 -7.86
N ARG A 80 2.35 -17.17 -9.10
CA ARG A 80 3.41 -16.47 -9.81
C ARG A 80 2.79 -15.36 -10.63
N VAL A 81 3.35 -14.16 -10.55
CA VAL A 81 2.88 -13.00 -11.31
C VAL A 81 4.07 -12.34 -11.98
N THR A 82 4.03 -12.26 -13.32
CA THR A 82 5.02 -11.54 -14.12
C THR A 82 4.49 -10.16 -14.43
N VAL A 83 5.29 -9.14 -14.15
CA VAL A 83 4.87 -7.73 -14.20
C VAL A 83 5.87 -6.91 -15.00
N ARG A 84 5.35 -6.09 -15.92
CA ARG A 84 6.09 -5.03 -16.60
C ARG A 84 5.70 -3.67 -16.05
N ARG A 85 6.72 -2.84 -15.80
CA ARG A 85 6.55 -1.48 -15.31
C ARG A 85 6.97 -0.47 -16.36
N SER A 86 6.10 0.50 -16.65
CA SER A 86 6.37 1.58 -17.58
C SER A 86 5.74 2.89 -17.12
N GLY A 87 6.51 3.97 -17.08
CA GLY A 87 6.00 5.28 -16.68
C GLY A 87 5.44 5.36 -15.26
N GLY A 88 5.88 4.47 -14.37
CA GLY A 88 5.39 4.39 -12.99
C GLY A 88 4.11 3.54 -12.81
N SER A 89 3.59 2.96 -13.88
CA SER A 89 2.42 2.05 -13.84
C SER A 89 2.85 0.61 -14.08
N GLU A 90 2.18 -0.32 -13.42
CA GLU A 90 2.38 -1.77 -13.56
C GLU A 90 1.33 -2.40 -14.47
N THR A 91 1.79 -3.38 -15.26
CA THR A 91 0.93 -4.24 -16.08
C THR A 91 1.28 -5.69 -15.78
N ILE A 92 0.31 -6.49 -15.35
CA ILE A 92 0.47 -7.93 -15.20
C ILE A 92 0.47 -8.54 -16.59
N GLU A 93 1.59 -9.21 -16.96
CA GLU A 93 1.75 -9.87 -18.26
C GLU A 93 1.34 -11.35 -18.20
N ASP A 94 1.60 -12.02 -17.07
CA ASP A 94 1.26 -13.42 -16.87
C ASP A 94 0.92 -13.71 -15.41
N VAL A 95 0.02 -14.69 -15.22
CA VAL A 95 -0.34 -15.25 -13.91
C VAL A 95 -0.40 -16.76 -14.01
N ALA A 96 0.44 -17.44 -13.22
CA ALA A 96 0.54 -18.89 -13.21
C ALA A 96 0.53 -19.47 -11.80
N ASP A 97 0.19 -20.76 -11.69
CA ASP A 97 0.36 -21.53 -10.46
C ASP A 97 1.84 -21.87 -10.25
N ALA A 98 2.39 -21.49 -9.12
CA ALA A 98 3.75 -21.81 -8.71
C ALA A 98 3.83 -23.02 -7.76
N GLY A 99 2.74 -23.76 -7.57
CA GLY A 99 2.72 -24.98 -6.75
C GLY A 99 3.49 -26.14 -7.37
N SER A 100 3.78 -27.14 -6.56
CA SER A 100 4.43 -28.37 -7.00
C SER A 100 3.55 -29.58 -6.62
N PRO A 101 3.04 -30.34 -7.60
CA PRO A 101 3.12 -30.09 -9.05
C PRO A 101 2.32 -28.82 -9.45
N PRO A 102 2.68 -28.18 -10.58
CA PRO A 102 1.92 -27.03 -11.10
C PRO A 102 0.47 -27.45 -11.39
N GLY A 103 -0.46 -26.58 -11.07
CA GLY A 103 -1.89 -26.73 -11.37
C GLY A 103 -2.37 -25.70 -12.39
N THR A 104 -3.69 -25.70 -12.61
CA THR A 104 -4.34 -24.66 -13.41
C THR A 104 -5.03 -23.70 -12.47
N LEU A 105 -4.76 -22.39 -12.62
CA LEU A 105 -5.51 -21.36 -11.89
C LEU A 105 -6.87 -21.12 -12.57
N SER A 106 -7.90 -20.92 -11.76
CA SER A 106 -9.18 -20.43 -12.24
C SER A 106 -9.06 -18.99 -12.76
N ASP A 107 -10.01 -18.57 -13.57
CA ASP A 107 -10.07 -17.21 -14.10
C ASP A 107 -10.23 -16.19 -12.96
N ASP A 108 -11.02 -16.51 -11.94
CA ASP A 108 -11.19 -15.66 -10.76
C ASP A 108 -9.85 -15.44 -10.03
N ARG A 109 -9.05 -16.52 -9.89
CA ARG A 109 -7.73 -16.43 -9.27
C ARG A 109 -6.76 -15.58 -10.08
N ARG A 110 -6.80 -15.69 -11.42
CA ARG A 110 -6.00 -14.87 -12.32
C ARG A 110 -6.37 -13.39 -12.22
N GLN A 111 -7.68 -13.08 -12.18
CA GLN A 111 -8.16 -11.70 -12.04
C GLN A 111 -7.87 -11.09 -10.67
N ALA A 112 -7.86 -11.91 -9.61
CA ALA A 112 -7.53 -11.49 -8.26
C ALA A 112 -6.03 -11.32 -8.01
N ALA A 113 -5.17 -11.72 -8.95
CA ALA A 113 -3.71 -11.64 -8.79
C ALA A 113 -3.23 -10.21 -8.56
N LYS A 114 -2.21 -10.06 -7.71
CA LYS A 114 -1.67 -8.77 -7.30
C LYS A 114 -0.25 -8.60 -7.83
N SER A 115 0.02 -7.46 -8.42
CA SER A 115 1.39 -6.94 -8.59
C SER A 115 1.91 -6.38 -7.25
N VAL A 116 3.12 -5.87 -7.21
CA VAL A 116 3.64 -5.21 -6.01
C VAL A 116 2.85 -3.94 -5.68
N ASP A 117 2.52 -3.10 -6.69
CA ASP A 117 1.67 -1.94 -6.49
C ASP A 117 0.29 -2.36 -5.97
N GLY A 118 -0.28 -3.46 -6.50
CA GLY A 118 -1.54 -4.03 -6.02
C GLY A 118 -1.48 -4.56 -4.58
N LEU A 119 -0.33 -5.02 -4.10
CA LEU A 119 -0.13 -5.36 -2.69
C LEU A 119 -0.05 -4.11 -1.81
N PHE A 120 0.57 -3.03 -2.28
CA PHE A 120 0.55 -1.74 -1.58
C PHE A 120 -0.86 -1.15 -1.49
N ASP A 121 -1.65 -1.23 -2.55
CA ASP A 121 -3.06 -0.79 -2.55
C ASP A 121 -3.89 -1.57 -1.53
N LEU A 122 -3.70 -2.89 -1.47
CA LEU A 122 -4.34 -3.76 -0.48
C LEU A 122 -4.00 -3.33 0.95
N ILE A 123 -2.71 -3.10 1.25
CA ILE A 123 -2.24 -2.63 2.55
C ILE A 123 -2.87 -1.28 2.89
N SER A 124 -2.84 -0.32 1.97
CA SER A 124 -3.41 1.01 2.18
C SER A 124 -4.89 0.97 2.52
N GLN A 125 -5.66 0.15 1.79
CA GLN A 125 -7.09 -0.04 2.06
C GLN A 125 -7.31 -0.66 3.45
N ALA A 126 -6.55 -1.69 3.79
CA ALA A 126 -6.68 -2.35 5.09
C ALA A 126 -6.29 -1.44 6.26
N LEU A 127 -5.20 -0.67 6.14
CA LEU A 127 -4.78 0.30 7.17
C LEU A 127 -5.80 1.42 7.37
N SER A 128 -6.54 1.81 6.33
CA SER A 128 -7.58 2.83 6.43
C SER A 128 -8.75 2.43 7.36
N LEU A 129 -8.90 1.14 7.64
CA LEU A 129 -9.89 0.60 8.56
C LEU A 129 -9.44 0.63 10.04
N ASN A 130 -8.23 1.14 10.32
CA ASN A 130 -7.61 1.18 11.65
C ASN A 130 -7.53 -0.21 12.31
N PRO A 131 -6.91 -1.20 11.65
CA PRO A 131 -6.80 -2.54 12.19
C PRO A 131 -6.02 -2.57 13.49
N GLN A 132 -6.30 -3.57 14.34
CA GLN A 132 -5.53 -3.81 15.54
C GLN A 132 -4.26 -4.62 15.19
N ASP A 133 -3.08 -4.14 15.63
CA ASP A 133 -1.79 -4.84 15.50
C ASP A 133 -1.48 -5.39 14.08
N PRO A 134 -1.53 -4.56 13.01
CA PRO A 134 -1.13 -5.00 11.68
C PRO A 134 0.36 -5.37 11.67
N ARG A 135 0.71 -6.50 11.04
CA ARG A 135 2.08 -7.00 10.96
C ARG A 135 2.50 -7.08 9.50
N ILE A 136 3.22 -6.07 9.07
CA ILE A 136 3.70 -5.96 7.69
C ILE A 136 5.22 -5.88 7.72
N THR A 137 5.87 -6.64 6.86
CA THR A 137 7.32 -6.53 6.67
C THR A 137 7.63 -6.23 5.22
N TYR A 138 8.65 -5.42 4.99
CA TYR A 138 9.06 -4.96 3.68
C TYR A 138 10.50 -5.36 3.37
N ASP A 139 10.81 -5.56 2.10
CA ASP A 139 12.17 -5.76 1.65
C ASP A 139 13.06 -4.55 1.93
N GLY A 140 14.22 -4.77 2.52
CA GLY A 140 15.12 -3.71 2.94
C GLY A 140 15.76 -2.94 1.79
N LYS A 141 15.85 -3.51 0.58
CA LYS A 141 16.52 -2.94 -0.58
C LYS A 141 15.53 -2.30 -1.56
N LEU A 142 14.52 -3.02 -1.95
CA LEU A 142 13.53 -2.58 -2.95
C LEU A 142 12.28 -2.00 -2.32
N GLY A 143 11.91 -2.41 -1.10
CA GLY A 143 10.75 -1.90 -0.38
C GLY A 143 9.46 -2.68 -0.61
N TYR A 144 9.42 -3.68 -1.49
CA TYR A 144 8.18 -4.45 -1.70
C TYR A 144 7.72 -5.20 -0.43
N PRO A 145 6.41 -5.42 -0.24
CA PRO A 145 5.89 -6.18 0.89
C PRO A 145 6.35 -7.64 0.83
N VAL A 146 7.01 -8.13 1.90
CA VAL A 146 7.45 -9.52 2.04
C VAL A 146 6.41 -10.35 2.77
N SER A 147 5.80 -9.78 3.80
CA SER A 147 4.73 -10.42 4.56
C SER A 147 3.69 -9.38 4.95
N ILE A 148 2.43 -9.73 4.76
CA ILE A 148 1.28 -8.94 5.14
C ILE A 148 0.42 -9.82 6.03
N ASN A 149 0.12 -9.36 7.25
CA ASN A 149 -0.82 -9.99 8.15
C ASN A 149 -1.61 -8.88 8.83
N ILE A 150 -2.82 -8.65 8.37
CA ILE A 150 -3.71 -7.58 8.82
C ILE A 150 -5.06 -8.22 9.13
N ASP A 151 -5.54 -7.98 10.33
CA ASP A 151 -6.90 -8.26 10.75
C ASP A 151 -7.69 -6.93 10.71
N PRO A 152 -8.52 -6.72 9.67
CA PRO A 152 -9.22 -5.44 9.49
C PRO A 152 -10.32 -5.24 10.51
N SER A 153 -10.85 -6.30 11.08
CA SER A 153 -11.97 -6.24 12.03
C SER A 153 -11.95 -7.41 13.02
N ALA A 154 -12.85 -7.41 13.98
CA ALA A 154 -13.02 -8.53 14.92
C ALA A 154 -13.88 -9.68 14.34
N VAL A 155 -14.17 -9.65 13.04
CA VAL A 155 -14.95 -10.68 12.34
C VAL A 155 -14.00 -11.78 11.88
N SER A 156 -14.26 -13.03 12.29
CA SER A 156 -13.44 -14.17 11.87
C SER A 156 -13.55 -14.41 10.35
N GLY A 157 -12.40 -14.63 9.71
CA GLY A 157 -12.34 -15.00 8.29
C GLY A 157 -12.13 -13.81 7.33
N ASP A 158 -11.96 -12.58 7.84
CA ASP A 158 -11.61 -11.40 7.04
C ASP A 158 -10.12 -11.01 7.11
N GLU A 159 -9.30 -11.86 7.74
CA GLU A 159 -7.86 -11.66 7.83
C GLU A 159 -7.19 -11.64 6.46
N ILE A 160 -6.33 -10.66 6.26
CA ILE A 160 -5.54 -10.46 5.04
C ILE A 160 -4.14 -10.99 5.30
N VAL A 161 -3.81 -12.17 4.76
CA VAL A 161 -2.50 -12.78 4.95
C VAL A 161 -1.87 -13.12 3.61
N TYR A 162 -0.78 -12.42 3.28
CA TYR A 162 0.05 -12.67 2.10
C TYR A 162 1.49 -12.87 2.50
N LYS A 163 2.18 -13.77 1.80
CA LYS A 163 3.61 -13.96 1.94
C LYS A 163 4.26 -14.08 0.57
N VAL A 164 5.13 -13.14 0.24
CA VAL A 164 6.00 -13.23 -0.93
C VAL A 164 7.11 -14.22 -0.63
N THR A 165 7.24 -15.24 -1.46
CA THR A 165 8.21 -16.34 -1.29
C THR A 165 9.36 -16.24 -2.28
N SER A 166 9.19 -15.51 -3.39
CA SER A 166 10.24 -15.23 -4.36
C SER A 166 9.99 -13.88 -5.02
N PHE A 167 11.07 -13.19 -5.33
CA PHE A 167 11.10 -11.99 -6.16
C PHE A 167 12.32 -12.07 -7.08
N GLU A 168 12.10 -11.91 -8.39
CA GLU A 168 13.13 -11.98 -9.40
C GLU A 168 13.02 -10.81 -10.37
N THR A 169 14.14 -10.16 -10.68
CA THR A 169 14.22 -9.16 -11.74
C THR A 169 14.45 -9.86 -13.07
N LEU A 170 13.58 -9.59 -14.02
CA LEU A 170 13.66 -10.15 -15.37
C LEU A 170 14.39 -9.19 -16.33
N PRO A 171 14.97 -9.71 -17.43
CA PRO A 171 15.66 -8.91 -18.46
C PRO A 171 14.71 -7.97 -19.22
#